data_d44f843670227ac09268e748d5b1cfc8
#
_entry.id   d44f843670227ac09268e748d5b1cfc8
#
_cell.length_a   1.000
_cell.length_b   1.000
_cell.length_c   1.000
_cell.angle_alpha   90.00
_cell.angle_beta   90.00
_cell.angle_gamma   90.00
#
_symmetry.space_group_name_H-M   'P 1'
#
loop_
_entity.id
_entity.type
_entity.pdbx_description
1 polymer ?
#
loop_
_entity_poly.entity_id
_entity_poly.type
_entity_poly.pdbx_seq_one_letter_code
_entity_poly.pdbx_strand_id
1 'polypeptide(L)'
;FKSSYDKANRTSIESFRGPGLEKGLQILSDVKDQFKLPVTSDVHEPNQAKPASEVLDIIQIPAFLCRQTDLLIEAGKTGKVINVKKGQFLDAEGMEFVANKVSSTGNKKIMLTERGTTFGYNNLVVDMRNIPKMKSLGFPVVFDGTHSVQEPGGGATTGGNRDFVPYLTRAAISVGIDLLFLEVHPQPSKGLSDAANMIDYDMFEQLMKFLANFEYS
;
A
#
# COMPACT_ATOMS: atom_id res chain seq x y z
N PHE A 1 -6.07 6.72 -7.90
CA PHE A 1 -7.13 5.99 -7.18
C PHE A 1 -6.73 4.53 -6.96
N LYS A 2 -7.01 3.98 -5.75
CA LYS A 2 -6.70 2.58 -5.43
C LYS A 2 -7.96 1.82 -4.99
N SER A 3 -8.14 0.64 -5.56
CA SER A 3 -9.08 -0.35 -5.03
C SER A 3 -8.57 -1.75 -5.33
N SER A 4 -8.79 -2.70 -4.41
CA SER A 4 -8.44 -4.11 -4.63
C SER A 4 -9.58 -4.82 -5.33
N TYR A 5 -9.28 -5.60 -6.35
CA TYR A 5 -10.26 -6.51 -6.97
C TYR A 5 -10.42 -7.81 -6.18
N ASP A 6 -9.44 -8.13 -5.33
CA ASP A 6 -9.48 -9.25 -4.40
C ASP A 6 -8.72 -8.90 -3.11
N LYS A 7 -9.19 -9.43 -2.00
CA LYS A 7 -8.54 -9.40 -0.68
C LYS A 7 -8.05 -10.81 -0.35
N ALA A 8 -6.95 -11.24 -0.99
CA ALA A 8 -6.49 -12.63 -0.99
C ALA A 8 -5.96 -13.12 0.37
N ASN A 9 -5.55 -12.23 1.27
CA ASN A 9 -4.92 -12.57 2.55
C ASN A 9 -5.82 -12.28 3.78
N ARG A 10 -7.11 -12.56 3.68
CA ARG A 10 -8.05 -12.35 4.79
C ARG A 10 -7.79 -13.30 5.95
N THR A 11 -8.07 -12.85 7.18
CA THR A 11 -7.93 -13.66 8.40
C THR A 11 -8.94 -14.81 8.43
N SER A 12 -10.21 -14.54 8.08
CA SER A 12 -11.27 -15.55 8.04
C SER A 12 -11.67 -15.90 6.62
N ILE A 13 -11.99 -17.18 6.38
CA ILE A 13 -12.51 -17.66 5.10
C ILE A 13 -13.87 -17.02 4.74
N GLU A 14 -14.63 -16.61 5.73
CA GLU A 14 -15.93 -15.96 5.56
C GLU A 14 -15.82 -14.45 5.22
N SER A 15 -14.59 -13.90 5.22
CA SER A 15 -14.39 -12.47 4.97
C SER A 15 -14.66 -12.12 3.51
N PHE A 16 -15.15 -10.91 3.30
CA PHE A 16 -15.34 -10.35 1.94
C PHE A 16 -14.04 -10.37 1.15
N ARG A 17 -14.08 -10.93 -0.05
CA ARG A 17 -12.93 -11.07 -0.94
C ARG A 17 -12.86 -9.98 -2.01
N GLY A 18 -13.95 -9.57 -2.58
CA GLY A 18 -14.00 -8.61 -3.69
C GLY A 18 -14.71 -9.16 -4.92
N PRO A 19 -14.78 -8.35 -6.02
CA PRO A 19 -15.48 -8.73 -7.24
C PRO A 19 -14.72 -9.72 -8.13
N GLY A 20 -13.45 -10.01 -7.85
CA GLY A 20 -12.56 -10.79 -8.69
C GLY A 20 -11.84 -9.97 -9.77
N LEU A 21 -10.87 -10.61 -10.44
CA LEU A 21 -9.94 -9.94 -11.36
C LEU A 21 -10.66 -9.21 -12.50
N GLU A 22 -11.43 -9.92 -13.31
CA GLU A 22 -12.03 -9.36 -14.52
C GLU A 22 -12.97 -8.20 -14.22
N LYS A 23 -13.95 -8.44 -13.33
CA LYS A 23 -14.92 -7.41 -12.95
C LYS A 23 -14.26 -6.23 -12.21
N GLY A 24 -13.27 -6.51 -11.39
CA GLY A 24 -12.54 -5.46 -10.66
C GLY A 24 -11.69 -4.59 -11.58
N LEU A 25 -11.04 -5.17 -12.59
CA LEU A 25 -10.31 -4.40 -13.60
C LEU A 25 -11.26 -3.57 -14.47
N GLN A 26 -12.43 -4.08 -14.81
CA GLN A 26 -13.44 -3.29 -15.54
C GLN A 26 -13.86 -2.07 -14.71
N ILE A 27 -14.18 -2.23 -13.43
CA ILE A 27 -14.54 -1.11 -12.55
C ILE A 27 -13.41 -0.08 -12.48
N LEU A 28 -12.15 -0.53 -12.36
CA LEU A 28 -11.00 0.38 -12.33
C LEU A 28 -10.80 1.12 -13.65
N SER A 29 -11.05 0.47 -14.77
CA SER A 29 -11.05 1.11 -16.10
C SER A 29 -12.12 2.20 -16.18
N ASP A 30 -13.34 1.91 -15.74
CA ASP A 30 -14.44 2.87 -15.73
C ASP A 30 -14.12 4.09 -14.86
N VAL A 31 -13.55 3.88 -13.67
CA VAL A 31 -13.07 4.97 -12.78
C VAL A 31 -11.98 5.81 -13.45
N LYS A 32 -11.01 5.14 -14.08
CA LYS A 32 -9.92 5.82 -14.81
C LYS A 32 -10.46 6.70 -15.92
N ASP A 33 -11.40 6.19 -16.70
CA ASP A 33 -11.99 6.90 -17.82
C ASP A 33 -12.90 8.05 -17.38
N GLN A 34 -13.68 7.84 -16.33
CA GLN A 34 -14.60 8.84 -15.82
C GLN A 34 -13.87 10.01 -15.13
N PHE A 35 -12.89 9.70 -14.30
CA PHE A 35 -12.24 10.72 -13.44
C PHE A 35 -10.87 11.17 -13.95
N LYS A 36 -10.33 10.53 -14.99
CA LYS A 36 -9.00 10.82 -15.56
C LYS A 36 -7.88 10.72 -14.52
N LEU A 37 -8.02 9.79 -13.58
CA LEU A 37 -7.05 9.54 -12.52
C LEU A 37 -6.25 8.26 -12.82
N PRO A 38 -4.94 8.24 -12.48
CA PRO A 38 -4.20 6.98 -12.45
C PRO A 38 -4.85 5.99 -11.49
N VAL A 39 -4.88 4.71 -11.87
CA VAL A 39 -5.47 3.65 -11.06
C VAL A 39 -4.44 2.60 -10.65
N THR A 40 -4.64 2.05 -9.45
CA THR A 40 -3.79 1.00 -8.90
C THR A 40 -4.60 -0.07 -8.19
N SER A 41 -4.13 -1.29 -8.25
CA SER A 41 -4.61 -2.43 -7.46
C SER A 41 -3.45 -3.36 -7.11
N ASP A 42 -3.66 -4.19 -6.11
CA ASP A 42 -2.73 -5.24 -5.75
C ASP A 42 -2.94 -6.50 -6.61
N VAL A 43 -1.84 -7.16 -6.96
CA VAL A 43 -1.80 -8.48 -7.61
C VAL A 43 -1.27 -9.52 -6.63
N HIS A 44 -1.79 -10.75 -6.70
CA HIS A 44 -1.48 -11.79 -5.71
C HIS A 44 -0.77 -13.00 -6.33
N GLU A 45 -0.94 -13.20 -7.62
CA GLU A 45 -0.35 -14.31 -8.38
C GLU A 45 0.35 -13.80 -9.65
N PRO A 46 1.41 -14.48 -10.11
CA PRO A 46 2.17 -14.06 -11.30
C PRO A 46 1.31 -13.88 -12.55
N ASN A 47 0.34 -14.76 -12.77
CA ASN A 47 -0.55 -14.74 -13.94
C ASN A 47 -1.51 -13.54 -13.98
N GLN A 48 -1.72 -12.87 -12.84
CA GLN A 48 -2.56 -11.66 -12.75
C GLN A 48 -1.83 -10.41 -13.24
N ALA A 49 -0.49 -10.39 -13.23
CA ALA A 49 0.29 -9.19 -13.55
C ALA A 49 0.03 -8.69 -14.98
N LYS A 50 0.01 -9.58 -15.95
CA LYS A 50 -0.20 -9.23 -17.37
C LYS A 50 -1.59 -8.63 -17.61
N PRO A 51 -2.73 -9.28 -17.29
CA PRO A 51 -4.05 -8.68 -17.49
C PRO A 51 -4.24 -7.40 -16.66
N ALA A 52 -3.74 -7.35 -15.43
CA ALA A 52 -3.80 -6.13 -14.61
C ALA A 52 -3.07 -4.96 -15.26
N SER A 53 -1.95 -5.19 -15.93
CA SER A 53 -1.18 -4.14 -16.58
C SER A 53 -1.88 -3.46 -17.75
N GLU A 54 -2.91 -4.05 -18.31
CA GLU A 54 -3.68 -3.44 -19.40
C GLU A 54 -4.53 -2.26 -18.90
N VAL A 55 -4.92 -2.27 -17.63
CA VAL A 55 -5.74 -1.24 -17.00
C VAL A 55 -4.94 -0.38 -16.04
N LEU A 56 -4.15 -1.02 -15.16
CA LEU A 56 -3.46 -0.34 -14.07
C LEU A 56 -2.28 0.52 -14.56
N ASP A 57 -2.12 1.68 -13.95
CA ASP A 57 -0.93 2.52 -14.12
C ASP A 57 0.17 2.13 -13.14
N ILE A 58 -0.22 1.67 -11.95
CA ILE A 58 0.66 1.20 -10.89
C ILE A 58 0.18 -0.18 -10.46
N ILE A 59 1.08 -1.16 -10.44
CA ILE A 59 0.82 -2.50 -9.89
C ILE A 59 1.37 -2.55 -8.47
N GLN A 60 0.53 -2.87 -7.50
CA GLN A 60 0.95 -3.02 -6.11
C GLN A 60 1.24 -4.48 -5.79
N ILE A 61 2.36 -4.72 -5.10
CA ILE A 61 2.69 -6.01 -4.48
C ILE A 61 2.36 -5.92 -2.98
N PRO A 62 1.47 -6.78 -2.46
CA PRO A 62 1.12 -6.81 -1.04
C PRO A 62 2.33 -7.11 -0.15
N ALA A 63 2.28 -6.62 1.10
CA ALA A 63 3.37 -6.76 2.06
C ALA A 63 3.76 -8.22 2.32
N PHE A 64 2.79 -9.13 2.49
CA PHE A 64 3.08 -10.54 2.70
C PHE A 64 3.74 -11.23 1.50
N LEU A 65 3.57 -10.69 0.30
CA LEU A 65 4.09 -11.24 -0.94
C LEU A 65 5.35 -10.52 -1.45
N CYS A 66 5.88 -9.58 -0.69
CA CYS A 66 7.00 -8.72 -1.11
C CYS A 66 8.29 -9.49 -1.46
N ARG A 67 8.44 -10.74 -1.03
CA ARG A 67 9.60 -11.60 -1.35
C ARG A 67 9.34 -12.63 -2.43
N GLN A 68 8.11 -12.76 -2.95
CA GLN A 68 7.74 -13.75 -3.96
C GLN A 68 8.40 -13.44 -5.30
N THR A 69 9.43 -14.21 -5.64
CA THR A 69 10.31 -13.91 -6.78
C THR A 69 9.53 -13.89 -8.10
N ASP A 70 8.73 -14.91 -8.37
CA ASP A 70 7.99 -15.02 -9.64
C ASP A 70 6.96 -13.89 -9.79
N LEU A 71 6.26 -13.52 -8.71
CA LEU A 71 5.32 -12.42 -8.71
C LEU A 71 6.01 -11.08 -9.03
N LEU A 72 7.15 -10.81 -8.40
CA LEU A 72 7.94 -9.58 -8.62
C LEU A 72 8.48 -9.50 -10.05
N ILE A 73 8.96 -10.63 -10.59
CA ILE A 73 9.47 -10.71 -11.96
C ILE A 73 8.33 -10.49 -12.96
N GLU A 74 7.19 -11.18 -12.82
CA GLU A 74 6.06 -11.01 -13.74
C GLU A 74 5.47 -9.61 -13.68
N ALA A 75 5.35 -9.02 -12.49
CA ALA A 75 4.98 -7.61 -12.34
C ALA A 75 6.00 -6.68 -13.03
N GLY A 76 7.30 -6.91 -12.83
CA GLY A 76 8.36 -6.13 -13.46
C GLY A 76 8.31 -6.16 -14.98
N LYS A 77 8.09 -7.34 -15.60
CA LYS A 77 7.96 -7.53 -17.05
C LYS A 77 6.84 -6.70 -17.70
N THR A 78 5.87 -6.25 -16.93
CA THR A 78 4.79 -5.40 -17.45
C THR A 78 5.26 -4.00 -17.86
N GLY A 79 6.41 -3.53 -17.37
CA GLY A 79 6.92 -2.18 -17.61
C GLY A 79 6.13 -1.07 -16.91
N LYS A 80 5.12 -1.41 -16.10
CA LYS A 80 4.36 -0.47 -15.28
C LYS A 80 5.16 -0.03 -14.05
N VAL A 81 4.67 0.98 -13.34
CA VAL A 81 5.21 1.32 -12.02
C VAL A 81 4.87 0.19 -11.04
N ILE A 82 5.86 -0.31 -10.32
CA ILE A 82 5.67 -1.38 -9.33
C ILE A 82 5.83 -0.78 -7.94
N ASN A 83 4.74 -0.75 -7.18
CA ASN A 83 4.74 -0.34 -5.79
C ASN A 83 4.83 -1.58 -4.88
N VAL A 84 5.95 -1.78 -4.21
CA VAL A 84 6.11 -2.92 -3.31
C VAL A 84 5.95 -2.50 -1.87
N LYS A 85 4.92 -3.03 -1.20
CA LYS A 85 4.73 -2.83 0.24
C LYS A 85 5.77 -3.64 1.02
N LYS A 86 6.50 -2.98 1.90
CA LYS A 86 7.47 -3.65 2.79
C LYS A 86 6.73 -4.64 3.70
N GLY A 87 7.19 -5.89 3.73
CA GLY A 87 6.65 -6.88 4.66
C GLY A 87 6.89 -6.47 6.11
N GLN A 88 5.94 -6.81 6.98
CA GLN A 88 6.04 -6.54 8.42
C GLN A 88 7.22 -7.25 9.08
N PHE A 89 7.73 -8.27 8.43
CA PHE A 89 8.86 -9.12 8.85
C PHE A 89 10.21 -8.70 8.22
N LEU A 90 10.23 -7.68 7.38
CA LEU A 90 11.39 -7.27 6.60
C LEU A 90 11.88 -5.90 7.06
N ASP A 91 13.20 -5.73 7.13
CA ASP A 91 13.85 -4.44 7.36
C ASP A 91 13.92 -3.58 6.10
N ALA A 92 14.36 -2.34 6.24
CA ALA A 92 14.47 -1.42 5.12
C ALA A 92 15.54 -1.84 4.11
N GLU A 93 16.66 -2.34 4.57
CA GLU A 93 17.77 -2.81 3.76
C GLU A 93 17.39 -4.04 2.93
N GLY A 94 16.56 -4.92 3.49
CA GLY A 94 16.02 -6.09 2.77
C GLY A 94 15.17 -5.73 1.55
N MET A 95 14.64 -4.50 1.48
CA MET A 95 13.90 -4.03 0.31
C MET A 95 14.78 -3.83 -0.93
N GLU A 96 16.10 -3.73 -0.79
CA GLU A 96 17.03 -3.74 -1.91
C GLU A 96 16.91 -5.03 -2.74
N PHE A 97 16.89 -6.19 -2.07
CA PHE A 97 16.75 -7.48 -2.75
C PHE A 97 15.39 -7.63 -3.44
N VAL A 98 14.36 -7.05 -2.86
CA VAL A 98 13.02 -7.00 -3.45
C VAL A 98 13.03 -6.14 -4.72
N ALA A 99 13.56 -4.94 -4.65
CA ALA A 99 13.69 -4.03 -5.78
C ALA A 99 14.58 -4.62 -6.91
N ASN A 100 15.63 -5.32 -6.54
CA ASN A 100 16.52 -5.97 -7.49
C ASN A 100 15.82 -7.06 -8.32
N LYS A 101 14.87 -7.80 -7.74
CA LYS A 101 14.06 -8.77 -8.50
C LYS A 101 13.21 -8.09 -9.58
N VAL A 102 12.59 -6.96 -9.28
CA VAL A 102 11.87 -6.17 -10.28
C VAL A 102 12.83 -5.59 -11.31
N SER A 103 13.93 -5.01 -10.84
CA SER A 103 14.95 -4.37 -11.70
C SER A 103 15.63 -5.34 -12.66
N SER A 104 15.72 -6.64 -12.32
CA SER A 104 16.29 -7.68 -13.16
C SER A 104 15.55 -7.86 -14.50
N THR A 105 14.29 -7.43 -14.56
CA THR A 105 13.48 -7.43 -15.80
C THR A 105 13.77 -6.24 -16.73
N GLY A 106 14.66 -5.32 -16.33
CA GLY A 106 14.90 -4.04 -16.99
C GLY A 106 13.99 -2.91 -16.51
N ASN A 107 12.96 -3.20 -15.70
CA ASN A 107 12.05 -2.19 -15.18
C ASN A 107 12.67 -1.46 -13.98
N LYS A 108 12.84 -0.14 -14.09
CA LYS A 108 13.36 0.73 -13.03
C LYS A 108 12.28 1.60 -12.38
N LYS A 109 11.01 1.45 -12.78
CA LYS A 109 9.87 2.20 -12.23
C LYS A 109 9.37 1.52 -10.97
N ILE A 110 10.06 1.72 -9.87
CA ILE A 110 9.80 1.04 -8.59
C ILE A 110 9.54 2.10 -7.50
N MET A 111 8.55 1.83 -6.65
CA MET A 111 8.30 2.56 -5.41
C MET A 111 8.31 1.56 -4.25
N LEU A 112 8.80 1.99 -3.10
CA LEU A 112 8.86 1.18 -1.88
C LEU A 112 7.92 1.78 -0.83
N THR A 113 7.05 0.96 -0.24
CA THR A 113 6.07 1.45 0.75
C THR A 113 6.43 0.98 2.16
N GLU A 114 6.66 1.93 3.07
CA GLU A 114 6.69 1.68 4.51
C GLU A 114 5.27 1.58 5.05
N ARG A 115 5.00 0.56 5.88
CA ARG A 115 3.68 0.28 6.46
C ARG A 115 3.73 -0.34 7.86
N GLY A 116 4.87 -0.25 8.50
CA GLY A 116 5.11 -0.81 9.83
C GLY A 116 5.71 -2.22 9.81
N THR A 117 6.25 -2.57 10.96
CA THR A 117 6.92 -3.84 11.24
C THR A 117 6.23 -4.52 12.42
N THR A 118 6.13 -5.84 12.37
CA THR A 118 5.66 -6.63 13.52
C THR A 118 6.66 -6.51 14.65
N PHE A 119 6.16 -6.05 15.79
CA PHE A 119 6.92 -5.93 17.03
C PHE A 119 5.96 -6.19 18.20
N GLY A 120 6.44 -6.54 19.39
CA GLY A 120 5.64 -6.90 20.56
C GLY A 120 4.34 -6.11 20.77
N TYR A 121 3.58 -6.36 21.80
CA TYR A 121 2.34 -5.65 22.19
C TYR A 121 1.17 -5.71 21.17
N ASN A 122 1.19 -6.64 20.22
CA ASN A 122 0.16 -6.84 19.19
C ASN A 122 -0.14 -5.63 18.26
N ASN A 123 0.72 -4.62 18.23
CA ASN A 123 0.63 -3.51 17.30
C ASN A 123 1.82 -3.50 16.33
N LEU A 124 1.64 -2.85 15.18
CA LEU A 124 2.74 -2.57 14.29
C LEU A 124 3.50 -1.34 14.77
N VAL A 125 4.81 -1.32 14.54
CA VAL A 125 5.68 -0.18 14.85
C VAL A 125 6.28 0.35 13.56
N VAL A 126 6.16 1.65 13.34
CA VAL A 126 6.85 2.33 12.26
C VAL A 126 8.17 2.89 12.79
N ASP A 127 9.27 2.32 12.32
CA ASP A 127 10.57 2.94 12.51
C ASP A 127 10.77 4.00 11.40
N MET A 128 10.65 5.27 11.76
CA MET A 128 10.77 6.37 10.81
C MET A 128 12.14 6.43 10.12
N ARG A 129 13.18 5.80 10.68
CA ARG A 129 14.50 5.65 10.04
C ARG A 129 14.46 4.78 8.79
N ASN A 130 13.44 3.93 8.63
CA ASN A 130 13.27 3.12 7.42
C ASN A 130 13.04 3.99 6.18
N ILE A 131 12.43 5.16 6.32
CA ILE A 131 12.16 6.07 5.20
C ILE A 131 13.47 6.52 4.54
N PRO A 132 14.41 7.21 5.22
CA PRO A 132 15.68 7.60 4.61
C PRO A 132 16.53 6.41 4.17
N LYS A 133 16.48 5.27 4.88
CA LYS A 133 17.18 4.04 4.47
C LYS A 133 16.66 3.53 3.12
N MET A 134 15.35 3.42 2.93
CA MET A 134 14.77 3.00 1.64
C MET A 134 15.02 4.05 0.54
N LYS A 135 15.00 5.35 0.86
CA LYS A 135 15.36 6.41 -0.09
C LYS A 135 16.82 6.29 -0.55
N SER A 136 17.74 5.90 0.33
CA SER A 136 19.15 5.70 -0.04
C SER A 136 19.37 4.55 -1.03
N LEU A 137 18.38 3.65 -1.20
CA LEU A 137 18.38 2.63 -2.25
C LEU A 137 18.09 3.22 -3.65
N GLY A 138 17.76 4.51 -3.74
CA GLY A 138 17.49 5.21 -5.00
C GLY A 138 16.06 5.11 -5.53
N PHE A 139 15.10 4.71 -4.69
CA PHE A 139 13.69 4.59 -5.07
C PHE A 139 12.81 5.57 -4.29
N PRO A 140 11.73 6.09 -4.92
CA PRO A 140 10.70 6.84 -4.19
C PRO A 140 10.08 6.01 -3.07
N VAL A 141 9.84 6.64 -1.93
CA VAL A 141 9.26 6.01 -0.74
C VAL A 141 7.83 6.49 -0.50
N VAL A 142 6.93 5.52 -0.45
CA VAL A 142 5.52 5.74 -0.07
C VAL A 142 5.37 5.44 1.42
N PHE A 143 4.62 6.27 2.13
CA PHE A 143 4.16 5.94 3.48
C PHE A 143 2.69 5.52 3.45
N ASP A 144 2.39 4.35 3.99
CA ASP A 144 1.03 3.85 4.16
C ASP A 144 0.52 4.20 5.56
N GLY A 145 -0.18 5.32 5.67
CA GLY A 145 -0.72 5.80 6.94
C GLY A 145 -1.85 4.93 7.49
N THR A 146 -2.56 4.22 6.61
CA THR A 146 -3.69 3.36 7.03
C THR A 146 -3.24 2.06 7.66
N HIS A 147 -2.35 1.32 6.99
CA HIS A 147 -1.95 -0.01 7.47
C HIS A 147 -0.87 0.04 8.54
N SER A 148 -0.21 1.18 8.73
CA SER A 148 0.78 1.38 9.80
C SER A 148 0.19 1.40 11.21
N VAL A 149 -1.12 1.62 11.34
CA VAL A 149 -1.83 1.65 12.63
C VAL A 149 -2.60 0.36 12.93
N GLN A 150 -2.35 -0.71 12.16
CA GLN A 150 -2.96 -2.01 12.40
C GLN A 150 -2.48 -2.63 13.72
N GLU A 151 -3.41 -3.35 14.36
CA GLU A 151 -3.18 -4.18 15.55
C GLU A 151 -3.50 -5.64 15.18
N PRO A 152 -2.54 -6.38 14.59
CA PRO A 152 -2.78 -7.75 14.16
C PRO A 152 -2.92 -8.70 15.34
N GLY A 153 -3.78 -9.72 15.21
CA GLY A 153 -3.86 -10.83 16.15
C GLY A 153 -4.95 -10.78 17.22
N GLY A 154 -5.86 -9.80 17.19
CA GLY A 154 -6.90 -9.61 18.21
C GLY A 154 -8.26 -10.28 17.94
N GLY A 155 -8.46 -11.01 16.82
CA GLY A 155 -9.77 -11.60 16.50
C GLY A 155 -9.92 -12.07 15.05
N ALA A 156 -11.17 -12.29 14.61
CA ALA A 156 -11.50 -12.72 13.25
C ALA A 156 -11.20 -11.63 12.17
N THR A 157 -10.99 -10.40 12.59
CA THR A 157 -10.61 -9.27 11.73
C THR A 157 -9.39 -8.56 12.31
N THR A 158 -8.56 -7.97 11.43
CA THR A 158 -7.43 -7.15 11.86
C THR A 158 -7.96 -5.88 12.54
N GLY A 159 -7.57 -5.67 13.79
CA GLY A 159 -7.83 -4.45 14.54
C GLY A 159 -6.94 -3.28 14.12
N GLY A 160 -7.08 -2.16 14.80
CA GLY A 160 -6.24 -0.98 14.66
C GLY A 160 -6.88 0.26 15.24
N ASN A 161 -6.14 1.35 15.23
CA ASN A 161 -6.60 2.63 15.75
C ASN A 161 -6.31 3.77 14.78
N ARG A 162 -7.34 4.20 14.05
CA ARG A 162 -7.28 5.30 13.07
C ARG A 162 -6.84 6.64 13.66
N ASP A 163 -7.04 6.85 14.98
CA ASP A 163 -6.66 8.11 15.63
C ASP A 163 -5.16 8.39 15.55
N PHE A 164 -4.35 7.33 15.34
CA PHE A 164 -2.90 7.48 15.13
C PHE A 164 -2.50 7.78 13.69
N VAL A 165 -3.39 7.65 12.70
CA VAL A 165 -3.09 7.96 11.29
C VAL A 165 -2.54 9.38 11.12
N PRO A 166 -3.14 10.45 11.68
CA PRO A 166 -2.61 11.81 11.54
C PRO A 166 -1.21 11.97 12.16
N TYR A 167 -0.95 11.33 13.28
CA TYR A 167 0.36 11.43 13.96
C TYR A 167 1.48 10.78 13.17
N LEU A 168 1.28 9.53 12.74
CA LEU A 168 2.29 8.81 11.96
C LEU A 168 2.48 9.44 10.57
N THR A 169 1.41 9.91 9.95
CA THR A 169 1.48 10.59 8.65
C THR A 169 2.31 11.87 8.75
N ARG A 170 2.06 12.71 9.76
CA ARG A 170 2.83 13.94 9.98
C ARG A 170 4.31 13.64 10.23
N ALA A 171 4.61 12.63 11.04
CA ALA A 171 5.98 12.20 11.29
C ALA A 171 6.67 11.75 9.99
N ALA A 172 5.99 10.92 9.18
CA ALA A 172 6.54 10.43 7.91
C ALA A 172 6.79 11.56 6.91
N ILE A 173 5.88 12.55 6.84
CA ILE A 173 6.05 13.74 6.01
C ILE A 173 7.28 14.52 6.45
N SER A 174 7.44 14.75 7.76
CA SER A 174 8.60 15.48 8.31
C SER A 174 9.94 14.78 8.04
N VAL A 175 9.93 13.46 7.92
CA VAL A 175 11.12 12.67 7.54
C VAL A 175 11.39 12.72 6.02
N GLY A 176 10.41 13.10 5.21
CA GLY A 176 10.58 13.33 3.77
C GLY A 176 10.16 12.14 2.90
N ILE A 177 8.94 11.65 3.04
CA ILE A 177 8.33 10.71 2.09
C ILE A 177 8.08 11.38 0.74
N ASP A 178 8.00 10.58 -0.32
CA ASP A 178 7.70 11.07 -1.67
C ASP A 178 6.20 10.96 -1.98
N LEU A 179 5.50 9.96 -1.41
CA LEU A 179 4.07 9.73 -1.61
C LEU A 179 3.40 9.30 -0.30
N LEU A 180 2.12 9.63 -0.17
CA LEU A 180 1.26 9.20 0.93
C LEU A 180 0.16 8.28 0.40
N PHE A 181 -0.05 7.16 1.07
CA PHE A 181 -1.17 6.24 0.83
C PHE A 181 -2.14 6.30 2.02
N LEU A 182 -3.42 6.52 1.73
CA LEU A 182 -4.50 6.53 2.72
C LEU A 182 -5.73 5.80 2.18
N GLU A 183 -6.38 5.02 3.02
CA GLU A 183 -7.71 4.49 2.76
C GLU A 183 -8.75 5.39 3.44
N VAL A 184 -9.70 5.87 2.65
CA VAL A 184 -10.71 6.84 3.08
C VAL A 184 -12.10 6.30 2.80
N HIS A 185 -13.02 6.45 3.75
CA HIS A 185 -14.40 6.02 3.58
C HIS A 185 -15.35 7.01 4.26
N PRO A 186 -16.49 7.37 3.64
CA PRO A 186 -17.44 8.33 4.25
C PRO A 186 -18.01 7.86 5.61
N GLN A 187 -18.07 6.55 5.82
CA GLN A 187 -18.48 5.91 7.06
C GLN A 187 -17.54 4.71 7.35
N PRO A 188 -16.37 4.93 7.93
CA PRO A 188 -15.34 3.90 8.07
C PRO A 188 -15.82 2.61 8.73
N SER A 189 -16.72 2.68 9.68
CA SER A 189 -17.33 1.49 10.35
C SER A 189 -18.11 0.56 9.39
N LYS A 190 -18.48 1.05 8.20
CA LYS A 190 -19.14 0.27 7.14
C LYS A 190 -18.18 -0.25 6.09
N GLY A 191 -16.88 0.01 6.25
CA GLY A 191 -15.85 -0.52 5.34
C GLY A 191 -15.86 -2.05 5.32
N LEU A 192 -15.80 -2.64 4.12
CA LEU A 192 -15.79 -4.10 3.93
C LEU A 192 -14.46 -4.74 4.33
N SER A 193 -13.40 -3.92 4.48
CA SER A 193 -12.09 -4.31 4.98
C SER A 193 -11.47 -3.12 5.73
N ASP A 194 -10.53 -3.40 6.61
CA ASP A 194 -9.70 -2.39 7.31
C ASP A 194 -10.48 -1.25 7.99
N ALA A 195 -11.75 -1.51 8.32
CA ALA A 195 -12.70 -0.54 8.88
C ALA A 195 -12.18 0.20 10.12
N ALA A 196 -11.34 -0.44 10.93
CA ALA A 196 -10.72 0.18 12.12
C ALA A 196 -9.63 1.21 11.78
N ASN A 197 -9.04 1.11 10.58
CA ASN A 197 -7.88 1.91 10.18
C ASN A 197 -8.20 2.99 9.14
N MET A 198 -9.32 2.84 8.41
CA MET A 198 -9.76 3.86 7.45
C MET A 198 -10.10 5.17 8.16
N ILE A 199 -9.72 6.28 7.55
CA ILE A 199 -10.13 7.61 8.00
C ILE A 199 -11.42 8.06 7.29
N ASP A 200 -12.15 8.99 7.90
CA ASP A 200 -13.28 9.65 7.26
C ASP A 200 -12.85 10.88 6.43
N TYR A 201 -13.81 11.55 5.81
CA TYR A 201 -13.54 12.71 4.98
C TYR A 201 -13.06 13.92 5.81
N ASP A 202 -13.53 14.10 7.02
CA ASP A 202 -13.11 15.22 7.88
C ASP A 202 -11.65 15.07 8.28
N MET A 203 -11.24 13.88 8.68
CA MET A 203 -9.86 13.56 9.02
C MET A 203 -8.94 13.67 7.80
N PHE A 204 -9.41 13.23 6.63
CA PHE A 204 -8.71 13.38 5.37
C PHE A 204 -8.51 14.85 5.01
N GLU A 205 -9.56 15.67 5.10
CA GLU A 205 -9.48 17.11 4.80
C GLU A 205 -8.48 17.83 5.72
N GLN A 206 -8.50 17.49 7.02
CA GLN A 206 -7.55 18.04 7.99
C GLN A 206 -6.10 17.69 7.65
N LEU A 207 -5.85 16.44 7.23
CA LEU A 207 -4.53 16.01 6.78
C LEU A 207 -4.10 16.74 5.51
N MET A 208 -5.00 16.91 4.54
CA MET A 208 -4.70 17.64 3.29
C MET A 208 -4.41 19.13 3.55
N LYS A 209 -5.13 19.76 4.47
CA LYS A 209 -4.84 21.14 4.91
C LYS A 209 -3.46 21.23 5.58
N PHE A 210 -3.10 20.27 6.39
CA PHE A 210 -1.76 20.22 6.98
C PHE A 210 -0.69 20.09 5.89
N LEU A 211 -0.87 19.16 4.94
CA LEU A 211 0.07 18.94 3.84
C LEU A 211 0.25 20.18 2.96
N ALA A 212 -0.83 20.89 2.63
CA ALA A 212 -0.79 22.09 1.80
C ALA A 212 -0.02 23.25 2.45
N ASN A 213 0.11 23.23 3.78
CA ASN A 213 0.81 24.27 4.54
C ASN A 213 2.15 23.80 5.11
N PHE A 214 2.56 22.57 4.76
CA PHE A 214 3.82 22.02 5.27
C PHE A 214 5.00 22.51 4.45
N GLU A 215 5.93 23.19 5.09
CA GLU A 215 7.19 23.60 4.50
C GLU A 215 8.30 22.68 4.99
N TYR A 216 9.07 22.13 4.05
CA TYR A 216 10.30 21.42 4.38
C TYR A 216 11.37 22.45 4.80
N SER A 217 11.80 22.35 6.05
CA SER A 217 12.92 23.16 6.59
C SER A 217 14.26 22.58 6.19
#